data_b565c98ef977e0eb2f3d203d01051bfd
#
_entry.id   b565c98ef977e0eb2f3d203d01051bfd
#
_cell.length_a   1.000
_cell.length_b   1.000
_cell.length_c   1.000
_cell.angle_alpha   90.00
_cell.angle_beta   90.00
_cell.angle_gamma   90.00
#
_symmetry.space_group_name_H-M   'P 1'
#
loop_
_entity.id
_entity.type
_entity.pdbx_description
1 polymer ?
#
loop_
_entity_poly.entity_id
_entity_poly.type
_entity_poly.pdbx_seq_one_letter_code
_entity_poly.pdbx_strand_id
1 'polypeptide(L)'
;FVAKERMDFKAARRMGTFAQYAVAAAKEAFADAGISMENEDPFRVGVLVGSGVGDLNACEQAKAKIDAGNQSRVNPFTVPVMIANMAAGNVAIALGAKGKCTSVVTACATGTHCIGDAFRAIQYNDADICVAGGAESAITPVGVAGFSALTALSESEDPLRASIPFDKDRNGFVMGEGAGILVLEELEHAKQRGAKIYAEVVGYGATCDAYHITSPLEDGSGAARAMELAMEEAGV
;
A
#
# COMPACT_ATOMS: atom_id res chain seq x y z
N PHE A 1 9.98 -4.57 13.46
CA PHE A 1 9.75 -3.13 13.30
C PHE A 1 9.48 -2.47 14.65
N VAL A 2 10.17 -1.37 14.94
CA VAL A 2 10.05 -0.61 16.19
C VAL A 2 9.72 0.85 15.84
N ALA A 3 8.44 1.21 15.92
CA ALA A 3 7.93 2.51 15.45
C ALA A 3 8.65 3.72 16.07
N LYS A 4 9.00 3.66 17.37
CA LYS A 4 9.71 4.77 18.07
C LYS A 4 11.10 5.10 17.51
N GLU A 5 11.70 4.20 16.73
CA GLU A 5 13.00 4.39 16.08
C GLU A 5 12.86 5.04 14.69
N ARG A 6 11.62 5.12 14.18
CA ARG A 6 11.31 5.57 12.81
C ARG A 6 10.44 6.82 12.76
N MET A 7 9.72 7.13 13.85
CA MET A 7 8.80 8.26 13.91
C MET A 7 8.54 8.72 15.34
N ASP A 8 7.89 9.87 15.48
CA ASP A 8 7.47 10.37 16.79
C ASP A 8 6.53 9.37 17.49
N PHE A 9 6.82 9.10 18.75
CA PHE A 9 6.10 8.09 19.53
C PHE A 9 4.62 8.44 19.74
N LYS A 10 4.28 9.74 19.91
CA LYS A 10 2.90 10.16 20.12
C LYS A 10 2.09 10.01 18.82
N ALA A 11 2.71 10.32 17.67
CA ALA A 11 2.13 10.09 16.36
C ALA A 11 1.89 8.59 16.11
N ALA A 12 2.89 7.75 16.36
CA ALA A 12 2.79 6.29 16.17
C ALA A 12 1.62 5.67 16.93
N ARG A 13 1.35 6.11 18.17
CA ARG A 13 0.22 5.61 19.00
C ARG A 13 -1.17 5.93 18.44
N ARG A 14 -1.26 6.83 17.47
CA ARG A 14 -2.52 7.20 16.79
C ARG A 14 -2.66 6.61 15.40
N MET A 15 -1.75 5.74 15.01
CA MET A 15 -1.70 5.08 13.71
C MET A 15 -1.90 3.57 13.87
N GLY A 16 -2.61 2.96 12.94
CA GLY A 16 -2.57 1.51 12.74
C GLY A 16 -1.19 1.04 12.31
N THR A 17 -0.87 -0.22 12.55
CA THR A 17 0.45 -0.78 12.23
C THR A 17 0.79 -0.63 10.75
N PHE A 18 -0.15 -0.88 9.84
CA PHE A 18 0.04 -0.68 8.40
C PHE A 18 0.41 0.77 8.05
N ALA A 19 -0.23 1.74 8.73
CA ALA A 19 0.08 3.16 8.52
C ALA A 19 1.46 3.55 9.07
N GLN A 20 1.90 2.91 10.16
CA GLN A 20 3.26 3.08 10.69
C GLN A 20 4.30 2.57 9.68
N TYR A 21 4.06 1.41 9.05
CA TYR A 21 4.92 0.89 7.98
C TYR A 21 4.96 1.85 6.79
N ALA A 22 3.79 2.33 6.35
CA ALA A 22 3.69 3.28 5.25
C ALA A 22 4.48 4.58 5.51
N VAL A 23 4.33 5.18 6.69
CA VAL A 23 5.05 6.40 7.07
C VAL A 23 6.56 6.17 7.13
N ALA A 24 7.01 5.05 7.68
CA ALA A 24 8.44 4.72 7.76
C ALA A 24 9.03 4.57 6.35
N ALA A 25 8.41 3.74 5.50
CA ALA A 25 8.85 3.52 4.13
C ALA A 25 8.79 4.80 3.27
N ALA A 26 7.74 5.61 3.44
CA ALA A 26 7.59 6.87 2.72
C ALA A 26 8.69 7.88 3.08
N LYS A 27 9.06 7.98 4.36
CA LYS A 27 10.20 8.83 4.79
C LYS A 27 11.52 8.36 4.21
N GLU A 28 11.76 7.05 4.17
CA GLU A 28 12.95 6.48 3.56
C GLU A 28 12.99 6.76 2.05
N ALA A 29 11.89 6.51 1.33
CA ALA A 29 11.79 6.79 -0.10
C ALA A 29 11.95 8.28 -0.43
N PHE A 30 11.35 9.15 0.35
CA PHE A 30 11.43 10.61 0.17
C PHE A 30 12.84 11.14 0.43
N ALA A 31 13.52 10.60 1.43
CA ALA A 31 14.94 10.92 1.71
C ALA A 31 15.87 10.39 0.60
N ASP A 32 15.66 9.17 0.10
CA ASP A 32 16.43 8.59 -1.02
C ASP A 32 16.22 9.38 -2.32
N ALA A 33 15.01 9.89 -2.56
CA ALA A 33 14.72 10.78 -3.67
C ALA A 33 15.41 12.16 -3.56
N GLY A 34 15.93 12.52 -2.38
CA GLY A 34 16.61 13.81 -2.15
C GLY A 34 15.68 15.01 -2.25
N ILE A 35 14.37 14.84 -1.99
CA ILE A 35 13.37 15.91 -2.05
C ILE A 35 13.31 16.63 -0.71
N SER A 36 13.24 17.97 -0.77
CA SER A 36 12.96 18.82 0.39
C SER A 36 11.70 19.62 0.15
N MET A 37 10.71 19.46 1.02
CA MET A 37 9.44 20.20 0.93
C MET A 37 9.58 21.72 1.03
N GLU A 38 10.74 22.23 1.45
CA GLU A 38 11.04 23.67 1.46
C GLU A 38 11.20 24.23 0.05
N ASN A 39 11.54 23.37 -0.91
CA ASN A 39 11.78 23.73 -2.32
C ASN A 39 10.60 23.38 -3.22
N GLU A 40 9.57 22.73 -2.68
CA GLU A 40 8.44 22.22 -3.47
C GLU A 40 7.15 23.00 -3.18
N ASP A 41 6.26 23.07 -4.14
CA ASP A 41 4.87 23.44 -3.85
C ASP A 41 4.16 22.25 -3.20
N PRO A 42 3.80 22.34 -1.92
CA PRO A 42 3.17 21.21 -1.22
C PRO A 42 1.83 20.80 -1.84
N PHE A 43 1.15 21.66 -2.59
CA PHE A 43 -0.09 21.33 -3.30
C PHE A 43 0.17 20.55 -4.60
N ARG A 44 1.41 20.49 -5.06
CA ARG A 44 1.86 19.67 -6.19
C ARG A 44 2.49 18.35 -5.78
N VAL A 45 2.55 18.04 -4.47
CA VAL A 45 3.03 16.78 -3.93
C VAL A 45 1.84 15.92 -3.48
N GLY A 46 1.56 14.85 -4.21
CA GLY A 46 0.46 13.92 -3.96
C GLY A 46 0.89 12.69 -3.14
N VAL A 47 -0.08 12.04 -2.50
CA VAL A 47 0.11 10.77 -1.78
C VAL A 47 -0.98 9.78 -2.18
N LEU A 48 -0.58 8.68 -2.78
CA LEU A 48 -1.46 7.60 -3.23
C LEU A 48 -0.97 6.28 -2.62
N VAL A 49 -1.39 6.00 -1.39
CA VAL A 49 -0.96 4.81 -0.64
C VAL A 49 -2.17 4.08 -0.13
N GLY A 50 -2.27 2.80 -0.46
CA GLY A 50 -3.40 1.97 -0.11
C GLY A 50 -3.08 0.83 0.84
N SER A 51 -4.12 0.23 1.38
CA SER A 51 -4.11 -1.02 2.15
C SER A 51 -5.31 -1.85 1.71
N GLY A 52 -5.14 -3.16 1.59
CA GLY A 52 -6.23 -4.06 1.21
C GLY A 52 -7.29 -4.21 2.30
N VAL A 53 -6.88 -4.11 3.57
CA VAL A 53 -7.73 -4.43 4.72
C VAL A 53 -7.79 -3.31 5.76
N GLY A 54 -6.76 -2.46 5.86
CA GLY A 54 -6.60 -1.53 6.96
C GLY A 54 -6.15 -2.21 8.25
N ASP A 55 -6.52 -1.69 9.41
CA ASP A 55 -6.11 -2.24 10.70
C ASP A 55 -7.21 -3.15 11.32
N LEU A 56 -7.14 -4.46 11.03
CA LEU A 56 -8.02 -5.46 11.65
C LEU A 56 -7.84 -5.53 13.17
N ASN A 57 -6.61 -5.35 13.66
CA ASN A 57 -6.34 -5.42 15.08
C ASN A 57 -7.09 -4.34 15.87
N ALA A 58 -7.25 -3.13 15.30
CA ALA A 58 -8.06 -2.08 15.92
C ALA A 58 -9.53 -2.50 16.08
N CYS A 59 -10.09 -3.18 15.07
CA CYS A 59 -11.44 -3.76 15.13
C CYS A 59 -11.54 -4.85 16.20
N GLU A 60 -10.60 -5.78 16.21
CA GLU A 60 -10.59 -6.90 17.17
C GLU A 60 -10.49 -6.40 18.61
N GLN A 61 -9.61 -5.44 18.88
CA GLN A 61 -9.46 -4.83 20.19
C GLN A 61 -10.71 -4.07 20.63
N ALA A 62 -11.35 -3.33 19.73
CA ALA A 62 -12.59 -2.63 20.02
C ALA A 62 -13.72 -3.62 20.34
N LYS A 63 -13.86 -4.67 19.51
CA LYS A 63 -14.86 -5.73 19.72
C LYS A 63 -14.66 -6.46 21.07
N ALA A 64 -13.44 -6.84 21.39
CA ALA A 64 -13.13 -7.49 22.67
C ALA A 64 -13.52 -6.62 23.88
N LYS A 65 -13.32 -5.30 23.82
CA LYS A 65 -13.77 -4.39 24.89
C LYS A 65 -15.29 -4.32 25.01
N ILE A 66 -15.99 -4.29 23.88
CA ILE A 66 -17.46 -4.28 23.83
C ILE A 66 -18.01 -5.57 24.45
N ASP A 67 -17.47 -6.72 24.06
CA ASP A 67 -17.89 -8.04 24.57
C ASP A 67 -17.66 -8.19 26.08
N ALA A 68 -16.61 -7.57 26.60
CA ALA A 68 -16.33 -7.51 28.03
C ALA A 68 -17.17 -6.48 28.80
N GLY A 69 -18.17 -5.83 28.15
CA GLY A 69 -19.01 -4.80 28.79
C GLY A 69 -18.30 -3.46 29.02
N ASN A 70 -17.15 -3.23 28.37
CA ASN A 70 -16.30 -2.05 28.56
C ASN A 70 -16.37 -1.06 27.39
N GLN A 71 -17.56 -0.77 26.85
CA GLN A 71 -17.76 0.10 25.68
C GLN A 71 -17.10 1.48 25.84
N SER A 72 -17.13 2.05 27.06
CA SER A 72 -16.51 3.34 27.37
C SER A 72 -14.98 3.35 27.27
N ARG A 73 -14.35 2.19 27.16
CA ARG A 73 -12.91 2.01 27.02
C ARG A 73 -12.44 1.75 25.58
N VAL A 74 -13.37 1.76 24.62
CA VAL A 74 -13.02 1.71 23.20
C VAL A 74 -12.19 2.94 22.85
N ASN A 75 -11.10 2.75 22.07
CA ASN A 75 -10.25 3.85 21.68
C ASN A 75 -11.05 4.86 20.82
N PRO A 76 -11.09 6.15 21.15
CA PRO A 76 -11.79 7.15 20.36
C PRO A 76 -11.25 7.29 18.93
N PHE A 77 -10.01 6.85 18.69
CA PHE A 77 -9.37 6.80 17.38
C PHE A 77 -9.55 5.47 16.64
N THR A 78 -10.40 4.54 17.14
CA THR A 78 -10.59 3.23 16.49
C THR A 78 -10.91 3.37 15.01
N VAL A 79 -11.85 4.22 14.63
CA VAL A 79 -12.21 4.40 13.21
C VAL A 79 -11.07 5.02 12.40
N PRO A 80 -10.46 6.16 12.78
CA PRO A 80 -9.30 6.70 12.08
C PRO A 80 -8.10 5.75 12.01
N VAL A 81 -7.91 4.88 13.00
CA VAL A 81 -6.82 3.89 13.00
C VAL A 81 -7.12 2.74 12.03
N MET A 82 -8.39 2.34 11.93
CA MET A 82 -8.83 1.15 11.21
C MET A 82 -8.91 1.33 9.69
N ILE A 83 -9.37 2.51 9.22
CA ILE A 83 -9.73 2.69 7.81
C ILE A 83 -8.51 2.72 6.88
N ALA A 84 -8.62 2.04 5.74
CA ALA A 84 -7.52 1.76 4.82
C ALA A 84 -6.84 3.02 4.25
N ASN A 85 -7.58 4.12 4.03
CA ASN A 85 -7.03 5.37 3.49
C ASN A 85 -6.12 6.13 4.46
N MET A 86 -6.03 5.70 5.71
CA MET A 86 -5.19 6.37 6.70
C MET A 86 -3.69 6.08 6.54
N ALA A 87 -3.30 5.10 5.71
CA ALA A 87 -1.92 5.02 5.24
C ALA A 87 -1.56 6.30 4.48
N ALA A 88 -2.33 6.66 3.45
CA ALA A 88 -2.11 7.90 2.69
C ALA A 88 -2.22 9.16 3.56
N GLY A 89 -3.24 9.25 4.41
CA GLY A 89 -3.44 10.41 5.28
C GLY A 89 -2.28 10.65 6.24
N ASN A 90 -1.77 9.60 6.89
CA ASN A 90 -0.63 9.72 7.80
C ASN A 90 0.69 10.02 7.07
N VAL A 91 0.90 9.47 5.87
CA VAL A 91 2.06 9.81 5.02
C VAL A 91 2.00 11.28 4.62
N ALA A 92 0.84 11.76 4.16
CA ALA A 92 0.66 13.18 3.80
C ALA A 92 0.96 14.13 4.97
N ILE A 93 0.46 13.82 6.17
CA ILE A 93 0.76 14.59 7.39
C ILE A 93 2.26 14.55 7.71
N ALA A 94 2.88 13.38 7.62
CA ALA A 94 4.28 13.19 8.00
C ALA A 94 5.26 13.91 7.05
N LEU A 95 4.90 14.06 5.77
CA LEU A 95 5.71 14.73 4.75
C LEU A 95 5.31 16.20 4.55
N GLY A 96 4.14 16.63 5.01
CA GLY A 96 3.60 17.96 4.72
C GLY A 96 3.04 18.09 3.30
N ALA A 97 2.74 16.97 2.63
CA ALA A 97 2.15 16.94 1.30
C ALA A 97 0.68 17.38 1.34
N LYS A 98 0.29 18.31 0.46
CA LYS A 98 -1.07 18.91 0.43
C LYS A 98 -1.77 18.73 -0.92
N GLY A 99 -1.15 18.01 -1.85
CA GLY A 99 -1.75 17.65 -3.13
C GLY A 99 -2.80 16.55 -2.97
N LYS A 100 -3.09 15.86 -4.07
CA LYS A 100 -4.03 14.73 -4.08
C LYS A 100 -3.63 13.68 -3.04
N CYS A 101 -4.52 13.42 -2.08
CA CYS A 101 -4.32 12.37 -1.07
C CYS A 101 -5.45 11.36 -1.17
N THR A 102 -5.15 10.16 -1.65
CA THR A 102 -6.15 9.12 -1.90
C THR A 102 -5.59 7.72 -1.68
N SER A 103 -6.49 6.76 -1.61
CA SER A 103 -6.19 5.34 -1.48
C SER A 103 -7.12 4.56 -2.40
N VAL A 104 -6.54 3.70 -3.21
CA VAL A 104 -7.29 2.67 -3.92
C VAL A 104 -7.28 1.42 -3.06
N VAL A 105 -8.37 0.66 -3.06
CA VAL A 105 -8.49 -0.61 -2.33
C VAL A 105 -8.91 -1.68 -3.33
N THR A 106 -7.95 -2.49 -3.75
CA THR A 106 -8.13 -3.56 -4.74
C THR A 106 -7.38 -4.84 -4.30
N ALA A 107 -7.52 -5.17 -3.01
CA ALA A 107 -6.86 -6.32 -2.39
C ALA A 107 -5.35 -6.36 -2.69
N CYS A 108 -4.81 -7.46 -3.21
CA CYS A 108 -3.39 -7.64 -3.50
C CYS A 108 -2.86 -6.67 -4.58
N ALA A 109 -3.72 -6.14 -5.46
CA ALA A 109 -3.35 -5.18 -6.49
C ALA A 109 -3.32 -3.72 -6.01
N THR A 110 -3.70 -3.45 -4.76
CA THR A 110 -3.81 -2.10 -4.18
C THR A 110 -2.57 -1.23 -4.42
N GLY A 111 -1.39 -1.76 -4.09
CA GLY A 111 -0.13 -1.02 -4.25
C GLY A 111 0.16 -0.68 -5.71
N THR A 112 -0.06 -1.63 -6.63
CA THR A 112 0.14 -1.42 -8.07
C THR A 112 -0.85 -0.39 -8.62
N HIS A 113 -2.12 -0.43 -8.22
CA HIS A 113 -3.11 0.57 -8.62
C HIS A 113 -2.76 1.96 -8.08
N CYS A 114 -2.30 2.09 -6.83
CA CYS A 114 -1.86 3.37 -6.29
C CYS A 114 -0.69 3.96 -7.09
N ILE A 115 0.27 3.11 -7.52
CA ILE A 115 1.39 3.52 -8.38
C ILE A 115 0.88 3.94 -9.77
N GLY A 116 -0.03 3.17 -10.36
CA GLY A 116 -0.63 3.51 -11.64
C GLY A 116 -1.41 4.82 -11.62
N ASP A 117 -2.22 5.04 -10.60
CA ASP A 117 -2.97 6.29 -10.42
C ASP A 117 -2.04 7.49 -10.15
N ALA A 118 -0.90 7.27 -9.47
CA ALA A 118 0.12 8.29 -9.28
C ALA A 118 0.81 8.65 -10.62
N PHE A 119 1.13 7.65 -11.43
CA PHE A 119 1.61 7.86 -12.79
C PHE A 119 0.62 8.70 -13.62
N ARG A 120 -0.67 8.37 -13.59
CA ARG A 120 -1.72 9.17 -14.26
C ARG A 120 -1.81 10.60 -13.72
N ALA A 121 -1.73 10.80 -12.40
CA ALA A 121 -1.79 12.13 -11.80
C ALA A 121 -0.65 13.03 -12.32
N ILE A 122 0.57 12.49 -12.46
CA ILE A 122 1.71 13.21 -13.02
C ILE A 122 1.51 13.43 -14.52
N GLN A 123 1.10 12.41 -15.27
CA GLN A 123 0.87 12.47 -16.71
C GLN A 123 -0.19 13.53 -17.08
N TYR A 124 -1.24 13.67 -16.26
CA TYR A 124 -2.29 14.67 -16.43
C TYR A 124 -1.96 16.04 -15.81
N ASN A 125 -0.75 16.21 -15.29
CA ASN A 125 -0.29 17.43 -14.64
C ASN A 125 -1.11 17.84 -13.40
N ASP A 126 -1.67 16.84 -12.67
CA ASP A 126 -2.33 17.06 -11.38
C ASP A 126 -1.28 17.20 -10.24
N ALA A 127 -0.09 16.62 -10.40
CA ALA A 127 1.00 16.64 -9.45
C ALA A 127 2.36 16.63 -10.16
N ASP A 128 3.39 17.19 -9.52
CA ASP A 128 4.78 17.07 -9.97
C ASP A 128 5.47 15.89 -9.30
N ILE A 129 5.07 15.57 -8.05
CA ILE A 129 5.62 14.49 -7.25
C ILE A 129 4.46 13.69 -6.65
N CYS A 130 4.56 12.37 -6.67
CA CYS A 130 3.64 11.47 -5.98
C CYS A 130 4.39 10.43 -5.14
N VAL A 131 4.03 10.32 -3.87
CA VAL A 131 4.43 9.21 -3.00
C VAL A 131 3.38 8.12 -3.12
N ALA A 132 3.74 6.97 -3.66
CA ALA A 132 2.78 5.94 -4.05
C ALA A 132 3.20 4.53 -3.65
N GLY A 133 2.23 3.68 -3.33
CA GLY A 133 2.48 2.28 -2.99
C GLY A 133 1.41 1.65 -2.13
N GLY A 134 1.79 0.65 -1.36
CA GLY A 134 0.90 -0.08 -0.48
C GLY A 134 1.53 -0.45 0.86
N ALA A 135 0.67 -0.68 1.84
CA ALA A 135 1.06 -1.13 3.17
C ALA A 135 0.00 -2.04 3.77
N GLU A 136 0.42 -3.10 4.48
CA GLU A 136 -0.50 -4.05 5.08
C GLU A 136 -0.01 -4.55 6.44
N SER A 137 -0.95 -4.81 7.37
CA SER A 137 -0.69 -5.45 8.65
C SER A 137 -1.88 -6.31 9.08
N ALA A 138 -2.13 -7.38 8.33
CA ALA A 138 -3.31 -8.24 8.49
C ALA A 138 -3.04 -9.56 9.24
N ILE A 139 -1.85 -9.75 9.84
CA ILE A 139 -1.54 -10.94 10.65
C ILE A 139 -2.17 -10.80 12.03
N THR A 140 -3.46 -11.03 12.07
CA THR A 140 -4.29 -10.98 13.28
C THR A 140 -5.09 -12.29 13.40
N PRO A 141 -5.68 -12.62 14.57
CA PRO A 141 -6.55 -13.77 14.72
C PRO A 141 -7.65 -13.85 13.64
N VAL A 142 -8.35 -12.75 13.35
CA VAL A 142 -9.39 -12.71 12.31
C VAL A 142 -8.79 -12.84 10.92
N GLY A 143 -7.66 -12.17 10.64
CA GLY A 143 -6.99 -12.25 9.33
C GLY A 143 -6.53 -13.67 9.03
N VAL A 144 -5.83 -14.31 9.97
CA VAL A 144 -5.36 -15.69 9.82
C VAL A 144 -6.54 -16.65 9.69
N ALA A 145 -7.56 -16.56 10.55
CA ALA A 145 -8.72 -17.43 10.50
C ALA A 145 -9.49 -17.27 9.18
N GLY A 146 -9.64 -16.03 8.67
CA GLY A 146 -10.31 -15.76 7.41
C GLY A 146 -9.62 -16.39 6.21
N PHE A 147 -8.30 -16.19 6.06
CA PHE A 147 -7.52 -16.80 4.98
C PHE A 147 -7.40 -18.32 5.12
N SER A 148 -7.34 -18.84 6.36
CA SER A 148 -7.36 -20.27 6.63
C SER A 148 -8.69 -20.91 6.18
N ALA A 149 -9.81 -20.26 6.50
CA ALA A 149 -11.14 -20.71 6.08
C ALA A 149 -11.33 -20.72 4.55
N LEU A 150 -10.59 -19.86 3.83
CA LEU A 150 -10.53 -19.87 2.36
C LEU A 150 -9.61 -20.96 1.81
N THR A 151 -8.96 -21.77 2.66
CA THR A 151 -7.91 -22.73 2.26
C THR A 151 -6.80 -22.10 1.42
N ALA A 152 -6.48 -20.83 1.70
CA ALA A 152 -5.54 -20.04 0.91
C ALA A 152 -4.11 -20.03 1.47
N LEU A 153 -3.95 -20.40 2.74
CA LEU A 153 -2.64 -20.41 3.40
C LEU A 153 -1.89 -21.71 3.16
N SER A 154 -0.56 -21.61 3.09
CA SER A 154 0.32 -22.78 3.03
C SER A 154 0.21 -23.59 4.32
N GLU A 155 0.07 -24.90 4.16
CA GLU A 155 0.07 -25.89 5.26
C GLU A 155 1.44 -26.55 5.44
N SER A 156 2.50 -26.04 4.79
CA SER A 156 3.84 -26.60 4.92
C SER A 156 4.40 -26.41 6.32
N GLU A 157 4.86 -27.50 6.91
CA GLU A 157 5.58 -27.48 8.19
C GLU A 157 7.05 -27.04 8.06
N ASP A 158 7.58 -27.05 6.82
CA ASP A 158 8.93 -26.57 6.54
C ASP A 158 8.88 -25.07 6.16
N PRO A 159 9.40 -24.15 7.00
CA PRO A 159 9.41 -22.71 6.70
C PRO A 159 10.11 -22.34 5.40
N LEU A 160 11.09 -23.13 4.96
CA LEU A 160 11.82 -22.89 3.72
C LEU A 160 11.04 -23.33 2.47
N ARG A 161 9.98 -24.11 2.66
CA ARG A 161 9.08 -24.60 1.59
C ARG A 161 7.65 -24.03 1.70
N ALA A 162 7.40 -23.15 2.66
CA ALA A 162 6.06 -22.58 2.88
C ALA A 162 5.68 -21.55 1.81
N SER A 163 6.63 -20.69 1.40
CA SER A 163 6.42 -19.69 0.32
C SER A 163 7.29 -20.06 -0.88
N ILE A 164 6.69 -20.72 -1.86
CA ILE A 164 7.38 -21.26 -3.06
C ILE A 164 6.61 -20.89 -4.33
N PRO A 165 6.52 -19.58 -4.66
CA PRO A 165 5.78 -19.15 -5.84
C PRO A 165 6.31 -19.82 -7.11
N PHE A 166 5.39 -20.17 -8.02
CA PHE A 166 5.62 -20.90 -9.27
C PHE A 166 6.10 -22.36 -9.13
N ASP A 167 6.43 -22.83 -7.93
CA ASP A 167 6.75 -24.25 -7.71
C ASP A 167 5.51 -25.13 -7.92
N LYS A 168 5.70 -26.33 -8.48
CA LYS A 168 4.62 -27.30 -8.72
C LYS A 168 3.97 -27.79 -7.42
N ASP A 169 4.72 -27.82 -6.33
CA ASP A 169 4.31 -28.31 -5.03
C ASP A 169 3.73 -27.20 -4.11
N ARG A 170 3.54 -25.98 -4.65
CA ARG A 170 2.93 -24.88 -3.88
C ARG A 170 1.49 -25.23 -3.45
N ASN A 171 1.17 -24.91 -2.23
CA ASN A 171 -0.14 -25.28 -1.64
C ASN A 171 -0.85 -24.12 -0.92
N GLY A 172 -0.43 -22.89 -1.16
CA GLY A 172 -0.98 -21.71 -0.53
C GLY A 172 0.06 -20.62 -0.38
N PHE A 173 -0.29 -19.50 0.22
CA PHE A 173 0.63 -18.40 0.49
C PHE A 173 0.94 -18.25 1.98
N VAL A 174 2.00 -17.53 2.31
CA VAL A 174 2.36 -17.11 3.65
C VAL A 174 2.01 -15.63 3.81
N MET A 175 1.23 -15.29 4.83
CA MET A 175 0.88 -13.89 5.12
C MET A 175 2.13 -13.09 5.47
N GLY A 176 2.22 -11.89 4.92
CA GLY A 176 3.29 -10.93 5.21
C GLY A 176 2.72 -9.59 5.69
N GLU A 177 3.56 -8.82 6.37
CA GLU A 177 3.26 -7.44 6.77
C GLU A 177 4.39 -6.52 6.32
N GLY A 178 4.06 -5.29 5.97
CA GLY A 178 5.07 -4.31 5.57
C GLY A 178 4.50 -3.20 4.70
N ALA A 179 5.41 -2.43 4.08
CA ALA A 179 5.10 -1.41 3.10
C ALA A 179 6.15 -1.37 1.99
N GLY A 180 5.68 -1.07 0.77
CA GLY A 180 6.52 -0.73 -0.37
C GLY A 180 6.09 0.61 -0.93
N ILE A 181 6.99 1.60 -0.92
CA ILE A 181 6.70 2.98 -1.35
C ILE A 181 7.71 3.43 -2.39
N LEU A 182 7.18 4.02 -3.46
CA LEU A 182 7.95 4.69 -4.51
C LEU A 182 7.66 6.19 -4.47
N VAL A 183 8.65 6.98 -4.89
CA VAL A 183 8.47 8.37 -5.26
C VAL A 183 8.47 8.45 -6.78
N LEU A 184 7.34 8.83 -7.34
CA LEU A 184 7.20 9.16 -8.75
C LEU A 184 7.32 10.67 -8.90
N GLU A 185 8.01 11.11 -9.95
CA GLU A 185 8.27 12.53 -10.18
C GLU A 185 8.21 12.81 -11.67
N GLU A 186 7.72 13.98 -12.05
CA GLU A 186 7.75 14.44 -13.43
C GLU A 186 9.21 14.51 -13.94
N LEU A 187 9.45 14.02 -15.14
CA LEU A 187 10.79 13.76 -15.64
C LEU A 187 11.66 15.02 -15.73
N GLU A 188 11.12 16.12 -16.26
CA GLU A 188 11.89 17.36 -16.39
C GLU A 188 12.10 18.04 -15.04
N HIS A 189 11.15 17.94 -14.12
CA HIS A 189 11.31 18.36 -12.73
C HIS A 189 12.47 17.61 -12.05
N ALA A 190 12.50 16.28 -12.17
CA ALA A 190 13.58 15.45 -11.63
C ALA A 190 14.95 15.80 -12.25
N LYS A 191 15.03 16.01 -13.57
CA LYS A 191 16.25 16.41 -14.27
C LYS A 191 16.75 17.78 -13.81
N GLN A 192 15.85 18.77 -13.68
CA GLN A 192 16.21 20.15 -13.28
C GLN A 192 16.85 20.22 -11.92
N ARG A 193 16.43 19.41 -10.96
CA ARG A 193 17.04 19.33 -9.63
C ARG A 193 18.21 18.35 -9.53
N GLY A 194 18.57 17.66 -10.62
CA GLY A 194 19.66 16.68 -10.66
C GLY A 194 19.36 15.41 -9.88
N ALA A 195 18.11 14.96 -9.87
CA ALA A 195 17.68 13.75 -9.16
C ALA A 195 18.38 12.50 -9.66
N LYS A 196 18.59 11.53 -8.77
CA LYS A 196 18.94 10.16 -9.14
C LYS A 196 17.70 9.45 -9.66
N ILE A 197 17.64 9.23 -10.96
CA ILE A 197 16.54 8.53 -11.62
C ILE A 197 16.88 7.04 -11.70
N TYR A 198 16.05 6.18 -11.14
CA TYR A 198 16.20 4.72 -11.20
C TYR A 198 15.63 4.13 -12.48
N ALA A 199 14.46 4.61 -12.90
CA ALA A 199 13.75 4.18 -14.10
C ALA A 199 12.67 5.20 -14.47
N GLU A 200 12.14 5.09 -15.68
CA GLU A 200 10.93 5.78 -16.12
C GLU A 200 9.76 4.80 -16.09
N VAL A 201 8.61 5.25 -15.58
CA VAL A 201 7.33 4.53 -15.72
C VAL A 201 6.72 5.00 -17.03
N VAL A 202 6.61 4.09 -18.00
CA VAL A 202 6.21 4.43 -19.38
C VAL A 202 4.86 3.84 -19.79
N GLY A 203 4.27 2.99 -18.96
CA GLY A 203 2.97 2.39 -19.23
C GLY A 203 2.34 1.76 -17.99
N TYR A 204 1.01 1.74 -17.99
CA TYR A 204 0.20 1.15 -16.93
C TYR A 204 -1.05 0.49 -17.53
N GLY A 205 -1.31 -0.75 -17.12
CA GLY A 205 -2.49 -1.50 -17.52
C GLY A 205 -3.24 -2.06 -16.32
N ALA A 206 -4.56 -2.00 -16.37
CA ALA A 206 -5.45 -2.58 -15.37
C ALA A 206 -6.66 -3.20 -16.06
N THR A 207 -7.08 -4.36 -15.58
CA THR A 207 -8.21 -5.12 -16.08
C THR A 207 -9.00 -5.77 -14.94
N CYS A 208 -10.13 -6.34 -15.26
CA CYS A 208 -10.94 -7.14 -14.35
C CYS A 208 -11.37 -8.41 -15.09
N ASP A 209 -11.22 -9.56 -14.43
CA ASP A 209 -11.64 -10.86 -15.01
C ASP A 209 -13.16 -10.99 -15.13
N ALA A 210 -13.92 -10.29 -14.27
CA ALA A 210 -15.39 -10.35 -14.21
C ALA A 210 -15.93 -11.81 -14.21
N TYR A 211 -15.23 -12.70 -13.51
CA TYR A 211 -15.45 -14.14 -13.53
C TYR A 211 -15.86 -14.69 -12.16
N HIS A 212 -14.98 -14.63 -11.18
CA HIS A 212 -15.20 -15.21 -9.85
C HIS A 212 -14.65 -14.27 -8.76
N ILE A 213 -15.19 -14.37 -7.54
CA ILE A 213 -14.83 -13.46 -6.45
C ILE A 213 -13.37 -13.61 -6.00
N THR A 214 -12.77 -14.80 -6.14
CA THR A 214 -11.40 -15.08 -5.69
C THR A 214 -10.54 -15.80 -6.72
N SER A 215 -11.12 -16.58 -7.65
CA SER A 215 -10.36 -17.36 -8.63
C SER A 215 -10.11 -16.56 -9.90
N PRO A 216 -8.87 -16.54 -10.40
CA PRO A 216 -8.54 -15.92 -11.69
C PRO A 216 -9.14 -16.77 -12.83
N LEU A 217 -9.24 -16.16 -14.02
CA LEU A 217 -9.56 -16.90 -15.26
C LEU A 217 -8.49 -17.97 -15.53
N GLU A 218 -8.92 -19.17 -15.90
CA GLU A 218 -8.02 -20.31 -16.15
C GLU A 218 -7.07 -20.05 -17.32
N ASP A 219 -7.52 -19.32 -18.34
CA ASP A 219 -6.73 -18.96 -19.52
C ASP A 219 -5.78 -17.76 -19.29
N GLY A 220 -5.89 -17.07 -18.14
CA GLY A 220 -5.06 -15.93 -17.81
C GLY A 220 -5.27 -14.68 -18.67
N SER A 221 -6.34 -14.65 -19.48
CA SER A 221 -6.58 -13.57 -20.47
C SER A 221 -6.69 -12.17 -19.82
N GLY A 222 -7.28 -12.06 -18.63
CA GLY A 222 -7.36 -10.79 -17.91
C GLY A 222 -5.99 -10.23 -17.53
N ALA A 223 -5.12 -11.06 -16.95
CA ALA A 223 -3.75 -10.67 -16.61
C ALA A 223 -2.91 -10.37 -17.86
N ALA A 224 -3.03 -11.19 -18.93
CA ALA A 224 -2.36 -10.94 -20.20
C ALA A 224 -2.77 -9.59 -20.78
N ARG A 225 -4.07 -9.27 -20.79
CA ARG A 225 -4.57 -8.00 -21.31
C ARG A 225 -4.05 -6.78 -20.49
N ALA A 226 -3.91 -6.89 -19.17
CA ALA A 226 -3.31 -5.83 -18.37
C ALA A 226 -1.86 -5.56 -18.76
N MET A 227 -1.08 -6.61 -19.01
CA MET A 227 0.31 -6.49 -19.51
C MET A 227 0.35 -5.87 -20.91
N GLU A 228 -0.50 -6.33 -21.84
CA GLU A 228 -0.61 -5.78 -23.19
C GLU A 228 -0.91 -4.26 -23.16
N LEU A 229 -1.88 -3.83 -22.34
CA LEU A 229 -2.23 -2.40 -22.22
C LEU A 229 -1.05 -1.56 -21.74
N ALA A 230 -0.27 -2.08 -20.78
CA ALA A 230 0.93 -1.38 -20.32
C ALA A 230 2.01 -1.31 -21.40
N MET A 231 2.20 -2.37 -22.19
CA MET A 231 3.15 -2.42 -23.31
C MET A 231 2.70 -1.54 -24.47
N GLU A 232 1.42 -1.58 -24.84
CA GLU A 232 0.83 -0.70 -25.86
C GLU A 232 1.07 0.78 -25.54
N GLU A 233 0.85 1.18 -24.28
CA GLU A 233 1.10 2.55 -23.85
C GLU A 233 2.59 2.91 -23.87
N ALA A 234 3.44 1.98 -23.47
CA ALA A 234 4.89 2.14 -23.49
C ALA A 234 5.48 2.16 -24.92
N GLY A 235 4.74 1.71 -25.93
CA GLY A 235 5.19 1.61 -27.32
C GLY A 235 6.16 0.45 -27.58
N VAL A 236 6.06 -0.66 -26.82
CA VAL A 236 6.90 -1.85 -26.94
C VAL A 236 6.07 -3.11 -27.17
#